data_b3b8604984955178f2e0c38ccdd6b642
#
_entry.id   b3b8604984955178f2e0c38ccdd6b642
#
_cell.length_a   1.000
_cell.length_b   1.000
_cell.length_c   1.000
_cell.angle_alpha   90.00
_cell.angle_beta   90.00
_cell.angle_gamma   90.00
#
_symmetry.space_group_name_H-M   'P 1'
#
loop_
_entity.id
_entity.type
_entity.pdbx_description
1 polymer ?
#
loop_
_entity_poly.entity_id
_entity_poly.type
_entity_poly.pdbx_seq_one_letter_code
_entity_poly.pdbx_strand_id
1 'polypeptide(L)'
;MPLIDLRSDTVSKPSPEMRKAMAEAEVGDEQYGDDPTVNHLQEMAADMFGMEAALFVPSGRMGNLVSILTHTRPGEEIIVGEKAHIYHAESGGVSVFAGVSLFTVPNQADGSIQTDHIAAAIRPPNDPNRPRTRLLCLENSYERLNGFPLPPASISQMASIARDNDLYVHVDGARIFNAAVALGVEVTEFTRHVDSLMFCVSKGLSAPVGSLLCGDSAFVEEAYRLVDELGAIARDKGCTTSQLALAWCLNQPGVTSTIIGPRNREQLIDNT
;
A
#
# COMPACT_ATOMS: atom_id res chain seq x y z
N MET A 1 -28.82 -22.29 6.45
CA MET A 1 -28.51 -21.37 5.35
C MET A 1 -27.06 -20.91 5.52
N PRO A 2 -26.28 -20.76 4.44
CA PRO A 2 -24.95 -20.18 4.57
C PRO A 2 -25.08 -18.73 5.11
N LEU A 3 -24.16 -18.35 6.00
CA LEU A 3 -24.10 -17.00 6.53
C LEU A 3 -23.70 -16.04 5.40
N ILE A 4 -24.51 -15.02 5.14
CA ILE A 4 -24.15 -13.92 4.25
C ILE A 4 -23.47 -12.86 5.11
N ASP A 5 -22.17 -12.65 4.90
CA ASP A 5 -21.35 -11.70 5.66
C ASP A 5 -21.05 -10.48 4.80
N LEU A 6 -21.63 -9.34 5.14
CA LEU A 6 -21.46 -8.06 4.44
C LEU A 6 -20.66 -7.02 5.24
N ARG A 7 -19.89 -7.45 6.26
CA ARG A 7 -19.13 -6.52 7.10
C ARG A 7 -18.02 -5.80 6.33
N SER A 8 -17.31 -6.53 5.45
CA SER A 8 -16.19 -6.00 4.66
C SER A 8 -15.83 -7.00 3.56
N ASP A 9 -15.25 -6.56 2.45
CA ASP A 9 -14.64 -7.40 1.43
C ASP A 9 -13.38 -8.15 1.93
N THR A 10 -12.83 -7.74 3.07
CA THR A 10 -11.71 -8.42 3.74
C THR A 10 -12.09 -9.80 4.32
N VAL A 11 -13.38 -10.14 4.39
CA VAL A 11 -13.86 -11.47 4.81
C VAL A 11 -13.95 -12.46 3.64
N SER A 12 -13.63 -12.03 2.41
CA SER A 12 -13.56 -12.90 1.23
C SER A 12 -12.54 -14.02 1.43
N LYS A 13 -12.83 -15.18 0.83
CA LYS A 13 -12.04 -16.39 1.01
C LYS A 13 -11.56 -16.90 -0.34
N PRO A 14 -10.34 -17.47 -0.41
CA PRO A 14 -9.85 -18.12 -1.62
C PRO A 14 -10.79 -19.22 -2.11
N SER A 15 -11.01 -19.25 -3.43
CA SER A 15 -11.78 -20.32 -4.08
C SER A 15 -11.06 -21.68 -3.96
N PRO A 16 -11.73 -22.80 -4.24
CA PRO A 16 -11.07 -24.11 -4.30
C PRO A 16 -9.89 -24.14 -5.26
N GLU A 17 -10.02 -23.48 -6.43
CA GLU A 17 -8.96 -23.39 -7.46
C GLU A 17 -7.77 -22.56 -6.95
N MET A 18 -8.02 -21.44 -6.31
CA MET A 18 -6.96 -20.64 -5.68
C MET A 18 -6.22 -21.44 -4.59
N ARG A 19 -6.96 -22.20 -3.76
CA ARG A 19 -6.36 -23.07 -2.74
C ARG A 19 -5.49 -24.15 -3.34
N LYS A 20 -5.93 -24.74 -4.46
CA LYS A 20 -5.14 -25.72 -5.20
C LYS A 20 -3.88 -25.07 -5.77
N ALA A 21 -3.99 -23.92 -6.44
CA ALA A 21 -2.85 -23.20 -6.97
C ALA A 21 -1.81 -22.85 -5.88
N MET A 22 -2.26 -22.40 -4.70
CA MET A 22 -1.38 -22.15 -3.56
C MET A 22 -0.66 -23.39 -3.05
N ALA A 23 -1.34 -24.55 -3.04
CA ALA A 23 -0.74 -25.80 -2.57
C ALA A 23 0.27 -26.41 -3.56
N GLU A 24 0.13 -26.11 -4.84
CA GLU A 24 0.96 -26.60 -5.94
C GLU A 24 2.00 -25.58 -6.42
N ALA A 25 2.01 -24.35 -5.85
CA ALA A 25 2.93 -23.30 -6.23
C ALA A 25 4.39 -23.72 -5.98
N GLU A 26 5.24 -23.50 -6.96
CA GLU A 26 6.68 -23.56 -6.77
C GLU A 26 7.10 -22.40 -5.86
N VAL A 27 7.97 -22.68 -4.89
CA VAL A 27 8.44 -21.70 -3.91
C VAL A 27 9.96 -21.66 -3.90
N GLY A 28 10.51 -20.49 -3.60
CA GLY A 28 11.94 -20.26 -3.45
C GLY A 28 12.22 -19.28 -2.32
N ASP A 29 13.46 -18.84 -2.22
CA ASP A 29 13.86 -17.84 -1.25
C ASP A 29 13.75 -16.44 -1.88
N GLU A 30 12.82 -15.66 -1.40
CA GLU A 30 12.55 -14.30 -1.90
C GLU A 30 13.75 -13.38 -1.68
N GLN A 31 14.54 -13.56 -0.61
CA GLN A 31 15.73 -12.76 -0.33
C GLN A 31 16.80 -12.87 -1.43
N TYR A 32 16.87 -14.02 -2.12
CA TYR A 32 17.74 -14.23 -3.27
C TYR A 32 17.05 -14.01 -4.62
N GLY A 33 15.77 -13.65 -4.61
CA GLY A 33 14.98 -13.54 -5.83
C GLY A 33 14.69 -14.88 -6.50
N ASP A 34 14.75 -15.98 -5.74
CA ASP A 34 14.64 -17.35 -6.27
C ASP A 34 13.20 -17.89 -6.25
N ASP A 35 12.22 -17.16 -5.67
CA ASP A 35 10.82 -17.59 -5.67
C ASP A 35 10.15 -17.30 -7.01
N PRO A 36 9.94 -18.31 -7.89
CA PRO A 36 9.42 -18.05 -9.23
C PRO A 36 7.96 -17.61 -9.21
N THR A 37 7.20 -17.99 -8.19
CA THR A 37 5.79 -17.60 -8.07
C THR A 37 5.66 -16.15 -7.64
N VAL A 38 6.47 -15.69 -6.72
CA VAL A 38 6.51 -14.28 -6.30
C VAL A 38 7.02 -13.41 -7.45
N ASN A 39 8.10 -13.80 -8.11
CA ASN A 39 8.66 -13.07 -9.26
C ASN A 39 7.60 -12.90 -10.36
N HIS A 40 6.92 -13.99 -10.74
CA HIS A 40 5.87 -13.94 -11.76
C HIS A 40 4.68 -13.05 -11.33
N LEU A 41 4.30 -13.08 -10.06
CA LEU A 41 3.24 -12.20 -9.52
C LEU A 41 3.64 -10.73 -9.63
N GLN A 42 4.89 -10.40 -9.32
CA GLN A 42 5.42 -9.03 -9.39
C GLN A 42 5.49 -8.55 -10.86
N GLU A 43 6.01 -9.36 -11.76
CA GLU A 43 6.01 -9.08 -13.21
C GLU A 43 4.60 -8.85 -13.74
N MET A 44 3.66 -9.76 -13.42
CA MET A 44 2.26 -9.64 -13.83
C MET A 44 1.62 -8.34 -13.31
N ALA A 45 1.91 -7.95 -12.08
CA ALA A 45 1.38 -6.72 -11.50
C ALA A 45 1.96 -5.48 -12.22
N ALA A 46 3.26 -5.45 -12.46
CA ALA A 46 3.91 -4.37 -13.20
C ALA A 46 3.31 -4.20 -14.60
N ASP A 47 3.21 -5.30 -15.36
CA ASP A 47 2.63 -5.32 -16.70
C ASP A 47 1.18 -4.84 -16.71
N MET A 48 0.36 -5.34 -15.76
CA MET A 48 -1.07 -5.03 -15.67
C MET A 48 -1.31 -3.54 -15.42
N PHE A 49 -0.46 -2.89 -14.64
CA PHE A 49 -0.55 -1.46 -14.35
C PHE A 49 0.28 -0.58 -15.29
N GLY A 50 1.03 -1.17 -16.23
CA GLY A 50 1.91 -0.45 -17.14
C GLY A 50 3.02 0.31 -16.39
N MET A 51 3.49 -0.25 -15.29
CA MET A 51 4.61 0.24 -14.48
C MET A 51 5.85 -0.63 -14.70
N GLU A 52 7.04 -0.13 -14.35
CA GLU A 52 8.28 -0.82 -14.66
C GLU A 52 8.55 -2.01 -13.74
N ALA A 53 8.09 -1.93 -12.49
CA ALA A 53 8.33 -2.98 -11.50
C ALA A 53 7.23 -3.01 -10.45
N ALA A 54 7.16 -4.12 -9.70
CA ALA A 54 6.30 -4.26 -8.54
C ALA A 54 6.99 -5.06 -7.43
N LEU A 55 6.56 -4.82 -6.18
CA LEU A 55 7.03 -5.50 -4.98
C LEU A 55 5.85 -6.11 -4.23
N PHE A 56 5.92 -7.39 -3.91
CA PHE A 56 4.97 -8.04 -3.02
C PHE A 56 5.23 -7.65 -1.56
N VAL A 57 4.19 -7.25 -0.86
CA VAL A 57 4.22 -6.93 0.58
C VAL A 57 3.08 -7.61 1.32
N PRO A 58 3.23 -7.98 2.60
CA PRO A 58 2.23 -8.77 3.33
C PRO A 58 0.90 -8.03 3.54
N SER A 59 0.87 -6.70 3.48
CA SER A 59 -0.36 -5.94 3.69
C SER A 59 -0.35 -4.57 3.00
N GLY A 60 -1.55 -4.03 2.73
CA GLY A 60 -1.68 -2.67 2.17
C GLY A 60 -1.11 -1.58 3.07
N ARG A 61 -1.22 -1.72 4.40
CA ARG A 61 -0.59 -0.77 5.35
C ARG A 61 0.93 -0.74 5.18
N MET A 62 1.56 -1.90 5.02
CA MET A 62 3.00 -1.95 4.74
C MET A 62 3.31 -1.33 3.38
N GLY A 63 2.51 -1.61 2.35
CA GLY A 63 2.68 -1.01 1.03
C GLY A 63 2.61 0.52 1.08
N ASN A 64 1.60 1.09 1.73
CA ASN A 64 1.50 2.54 1.91
C ASN A 64 2.68 3.11 2.70
N LEU A 65 3.05 2.47 3.81
CA LEU A 65 4.17 2.93 4.64
C LEU A 65 5.49 2.91 3.87
N VAL A 66 5.79 1.81 3.18
CA VAL A 66 7.01 1.67 2.36
C VAL A 66 7.02 2.71 1.24
N SER A 67 5.89 2.93 0.56
CA SER A 67 5.78 3.97 -0.47
C SER A 67 6.13 5.35 0.07
N ILE A 68 5.58 5.70 1.23
CA ILE A 68 5.84 7.00 1.85
C ILE A 68 7.30 7.11 2.29
N LEU A 69 7.87 6.07 2.89
CA LEU A 69 9.30 6.02 3.25
C LEU A 69 10.21 6.20 2.03
N THR A 70 9.85 5.62 0.89
CA THR A 70 10.62 5.71 -0.35
C THR A 70 10.58 7.12 -0.93
N HIS A 71 9.40 7.75 -0.95
CA HIS A 71 9.20 9.09 -1.53
C HIS A 71 9.62 10.24 -0.61
N THR A 72 9.75 10.02 0.70
CA THR A 72 9.95 11.09 1.67
C THR A 72 11.17 10.86 2.56
N ARG A 73 11.50 11.89 3.34
CA ARG A 73 12.52 11.81 4.39
C ARG A 73 11.93 12.37 5.70
N PRO A 74 12.42 11.95 6.88
CA PRO A 74 11.98 12.50 8.16
C PRO A 74 12.04 14.03 8.18
N GLY A 75 10.98 14.66 8.69
CA GLY A 75 10.81 16.10 8.73
C GLY A 75 10.11 16.70 7.52
N GLU A 76 9.82 15.93 6.47
CA GLU A 76 9.01 16.36 5.34
C GLU A 76 7.51 16.26 5.63
N GLU A 77 6.66 16.72 4.71
CA GLU A 77 5.20 16.74 4.82
C GLU A 77 4.56 16.04 3.62
N ILE A 78 3.49 15.31 3.86
CA ILE A 78 2.63 14.74 2.82
C ILE A 78 1.25 15.38 2.87
N ILE A 79 0.64 15.58 1.71
CA ILE A 79 -0.76 16.00 1.59
C ILE A 79 -1.62 14.75 1.43
N VAL A 80 -2.71 14.68 2.20
CA VAL A 80 -3.62 13.54 2.20
C VAL A 80 -5.07 14.01 2.39
N GLY A 81 -6.02 13.33 1.77
CA GLY A 81 -7.43 13.61 1.99
C GLY A 81 -7.85 13.33 3.44
N GLU A 82 -8.69 14.18 4.02
CA GLU A 82 -9.17 14.02 5.41
C GLU A 82 -9.92 12.70 5.65
N LYS A 83 -10.41 12.02 4.61
CA LYS A 83 -11.09 10.71 4.71
C LYS A 83 -10.19 9.53 4.35
N ALA A 84 -8.92 9.77 3.98
CA ALA A 84 -8.02 8.73 3.53
C ALA A 84 -7.72 7.68 4.61
N HIS A 85 -7.58 6.43 4.19
CA HIS A 85 -7.21 5.30 5.03
C HIS A 85 -5.85 5.51 5.71
N ILE A 86 -4.86 6.03 4.98
CA ILE A 86 -3.52 6.37 5.47
C ILE A 86 -3.60 7.28 6.71
N TYR A 87 -4.53 8.22 6.73
CA TYR A 87 -4.71 9.15 7.86
C TYR A 87 -5.46 8.51 9.03
N HIS A 88 -6.55 7.77 8.75
CA HIS A 88 -7.46 7.31 9.80
C HIS A 88 -7.20 5.91 10.34
N ALA A 89 -6.68 5.00 9.53
CA ALA A 89 -6.77 3.57 9.80
C ALA A 89 -5.41 2.84 9.85
N GLU A 90 -4.29 3.57 9.82
CA GLU A 90 -2.94 2.99 9.84
C GLU A 90 -2.19 3.26 11.15
N SER A 91 -2.92 3.53 12.23
CA SER A 91 -2.39 3.64 13.60
C SER A 91 -1.29 4.71 13.75
N GLY A 92 -1.29 5.75 12.91
CA GLY A 92 -0.27 6.79 12.91
C GLY A 92 1.11 6.32 12.41
N GLY A 93 1.17 5.14 11.77
CA GLY A 93 2.41 4.51 11.32
C GLY A 93 3.28 5.42 10.48
N VAL A 94 2.68 6.18 9.60
CA VAL A 94 3.38 7.15 8.74
C VAL A 94 4.15 8.19 9.57
N SER A 95 3.52 8.82 10.56
CA SER A 95 4.18 9.79 11.41
C SER A 95 5.27 9.17 12.29
N VAL A 96 5.02 7.95 12.79
CA VAL A 96 5.95 7.28 13.71
C VAL A 96 7.17 6.72 12.98
N PHE A 97 6.98 6.06 11.84
CA PHE A 97 8.07 5.35 11.16
C PHE A 97 8.72 6.19 10.06
N ALA A 98 7.93 6.91 9.26
CA ALA A 98 8.50 7.78 8.24
C ALA A 98 8.93 9.15 8.79
N GLY A 99 8.47 9.51 10.00
CA GLY A 99 8.82 10.78 10.62
C GLY A 99 8.31 12.00 9.86
N VAL A 100 7.24 11.84 9.08
CA VAL A 100 6.65 12.91 8.26
C VAL A 100 5.41 13.50 8.90
N SER A 101 5.14 14.77 8.58
CA SER A 101 3.90 15.44 8.92
C SER A 101 2.80 15.10 7.91
N LEU A 102 1.55 14.91 8.37
CA LEU A 102 0.40 14.78 7.49
C LEU A 102 -0.39 16.09 7.48
N PHE A 103 -0.52 16.67 6.30
CA PHE A 103 -1.42 17.80 6.08
C PHE A 103 -2.69 17.30 5.40
N THR A 104 -3.81 17.40 6.13
CA THR A 104 -5.10 16.93 5.61
C THR A 104 -5.82 18.02 4.84
N VAL A 105 -6.42 17.64 3.72
CA VAL A 105 -7.28 18.51 2.90
C VAL A 105 -8.68 17.91 2.77
N PRO A 106 -9.74 18.73 2.67
CA PRO A 106 -11.11 18.24 2.57
C PRO A 106 -11.32 17.40 1.31
N ASN A 107 -11.94 16.22 1.46
CA ASN A 107 -12.46 15.47 0.33
C ASN A 107 -13.83 16.01 -0.10
N GLN A 108 -14.10 15.99 -1.40
CA GLN A 108 -15.44 16.15 -1.95
C GLN A 108 -16.29 14.88 -1.67
N ALA A 109 -17.58 14.96 -1.91
CA ALA A 109 -18.50 13.83 -1.70
C ALA A 109 -18.16 12.61 -2.59
N ASP A 110 -17.52 12.82 -3.73
CA ASP A 110 -17.04 11.79 -4.65
C ASP A 110 -15.62 11.28 -4.34
N GLY A 111 -15.01 11.76 -3.26
CA GLY A 111 -13.65 11.39 -2.85
C GLY A 111 -12.54 12.24 -3.48
N SER A 112 -12.81 13.04 -4.50
CA SER A 112 -11.83 13.94 -5.07
C SER A 112 -11.40 15.03 -4.08
N ILE A 113 -10.27 15.67 -4.35
CA ILE A 113 -9.79 16.83 -3.62
C ILE A 113 -9.77 18.00 -4.60
N GLN A 114 -10.31 19.14 -4.20
CA GLN A 114 -10.23 20.34 -5.03
C GLN A 114 -8.77 20.73 -5.28
N THR A 115 -8.43 21.02 -6.51
CA THR A 115 -7.07 21.40 -6.91
C THR A 115 -6.55 22.61 -6.17
N ASP A 116 -7.41 23.59 -5.90
CA ASP A 116 -7.07 24.79 -5.11
C ASP A 116 -6.70 24.45 -3.66
N HIS A 117 -7.33 23.43 -3.07
CA HIS A 117 -6.98 22.96 -1.73
C HIS A 117 -5.61 22.27 -1.72
N ILE A 118 -5.29 21.48 -2.77
CA ILE A 118 -3.96 20.88 -2.92
C ILE A 118 -2.91 21.98 -3.07
N ALA A 119 -3.13 22.94 -4.00
CA ALA A 119 -2.20 24.04 -4.24
C ALA A 119 -1.96 24.89 -2.98
N ALA A 120 -3.01 25.19 -2.22
CA ALA A 120 -2.91 25.94 -0.97
C ALA A 120 -2.18 25.17 0.16
N ALA A 121 -2.17 23.85 0.11
CA ALA A 121 -1.49 23.00 1.08
C ALA A 121 0.02 22.89 0.82
N ILE A 122 0.47 23.14 -0.41
CA ILE A 122 1.88 23.03 -0.79
C ILE A 122 2.68 24.15 -0.12
N ARG A 123 3.72 23.79 0.61
CA ARG A 123 4.58 24.74 1.30
C ARG A 123 5.60 25.37 0.34
N PRO A 124 5.96 26.65 0.53
CA PRO A 124 7.09 27.23 -0.20
C PRO A 124 8.36 26.40 0.00
N PRO A 125 9.12 26.09 -1.06
CA PRO A 125 10.22 25.12 -0.98
C PRO A 125 11.38 25.50 -0.07
N ASN A 126 11.51 26.76 0.30
CA ASN A 126 12.62 27.30 1.10
C ASN A 126 12.16 28.00 2.38
N ASP A 127 10.98 27.67 2.92
CA ASP A 127 10.52 28.22 4.20
C ASP A 127 11.22 27.46 5.36
N PRO A 128 12.11 28.11 6.12
CA PRO A 128 12.85 27.43 7.19
C PRO A 128 11.98 27.06 8.40
N ASN A 129 10.75 27.56 8.46
CA ASN A 129 9.83 27.35 9.58
C ASN A 129 8.77 26.28 9.29
N ARG A 130 8.77 25.70 8.11
CA ARG A 130 7.76 24.72 7.67
C ARG A 130 8.41 23.49 7.05
N PRO A 131 7.81 22.29 7.23
CA PRO A 131 8.27 21.11 6.53
C PRO A 131 8.11 21.28 5.01
N ARG A 132 9.01 20.70 4.23
CA ARG A 132 8.87 20.65 2.78
C ARG A 132 7.75 19.68 2.42
N THR A 133 6.78 20.12 1.65
CA THR A 133 5.80 19.21 1.05
C THR A 133 6.49 18.37 -0.03
N ARG A 134 6.30 17.03 0.01
CA ARG A 134 7.01 16.12 -0.88
C ARG A 134 6.12 15.16 -1.63
N LEU A 135 4.96 14.80 -1.08
CA LEU A 135 4.11 13.75 -1.61
C LEU A 135 2.64 14.12 -1.51
N LEU A 136 1.88 13.84 -2.56
CA LEU A 136 0.43 13.81 -2.55
C LEU A 136 -0.03 12.35 -2.50
N CYS A 137 -0.79 11.97 -1.46
CA CYS A 137 -1.41 10.65 -1.33
C CYS A 137 -2.89 10.73 -1.71
N LEU A 138 -3.29 9.92 -2.67
CA LEU A 138 -4.69 9.74 -3.10
C LEU A 138 -5.17 8.34 -2.72
N GLU A 139 -6.48 8.12 -2.70
CA GLU A 139 -7.07 6.80 -2.46
C GLU A 139 -8.10 6.48 -3.56
N ASN A 140 -8.14 5.20 -4.02
CA ASN A 140 -9.14 4.73 -4.98
C ASN A 140 -9.36 3.19 -4.87
N SER A 141 -10.61 2.71 -4.64
CA SER A 141 -11.80 3.48 -4.31
C SER A 141 -11.81 3.88 -2.82
N TYR A 142 -12.40 5.01 -2.50
CA TYR A 142 -12.39 5.54 -1.15
C TYR A 142 -13.24 4.71 -0.18
N GLU A 143 -12.60 4.04 0.79
CA GLU A 143 -13.29 3.19 1.76
C GLU A 143 -14.30 3.98 2.60
N ARG A 144 -13.88 5.11 3.18
CA ARG A 144 -14.72 5.93 4.08
C ARG A 144 -15.76 6.78 3.35
N LEU A 145 -15.80 6.73 2.05
CA LEU A 145 -16.82 7.34 1.18
C LEU A 145 -17.61 6.27 0.42
N ASN A 146 -17.96 5.17 1.10
CA ASN A 146 -18.77 4.07 0.57
C ASN A 146 -18.19 3.39 -0.68
N GLY A 147 -16.85 3.38 -0.82
CA GLY A 147 -16.19 2.78 -1.96
C GLY A 147 -16.34 3.56 -3.27
N PHE A 148 -16.58 4.87 -3.19
CA PHE A 148 -16.76 5.70 -4.38
C PHE A 148 -15.51 5.66 -5.27
N PRO A 149 -15.64 5.31 -6.56
CA PRO A 149 -14.50 5.24 -7.46
C PRO A 149 -14.19 6.62 -8.05
N LEU A 150 -12.93 7.04 -7.95
CA LEU A 150 -12.44 8.25 -8.62
C LEU A 150 -12.18 7.97 -10.10
N PRO A 151 -12.73 8.75 -11.03
CA PRO A 151 -12.37 8.65 -12.44
C PRO A 151 -10.88 8.96 -12.68
N PRO A 152 -10.22 8.33 -13.69
CA PRO A 152 -8.84 8.62 -14.05
C PRO A 152 -8.56 10.11 -14.30
N ALA A 153 -9.53 10.82 -14.89
CA ALA A 153 -9.42 12.26 -15.13
C ALA A 153 -9.28 13.06 -13.83
N SER A 154 -9.98 12.67 -12.75
CA SER A 154 -9.86 13.33 -11.45
C SER A 154 -8.48 13.10 -10.84
N ILE A 155 -7.94 11.87 -10.92
CA ILE A 155 -6.58 11.55 -10.49
C ILE A 155 -5.58 12.39 -11.28
N SER A 156 -5.72 12.45 -12.61
CA SER A 156 -4.85 13.24 -13.49
C SER A 156 -4.84 14.73 -13.14
N GLN A 157 -5.99 15.31 -12.83
CA GLN A 157 -6.09 16.72 -12.43
C GLN A 157 -5.36 17.00 -11.12
N MET A 158 -5.56 16.15 -10.10
CA MET A 158 -4.88 16.28 -8.81
C MET A 158 -3.37 16.06 -8.94
N ALA A 159 -2.96 15.06 -9.72
CA ALA A 159 -1.57 14.75 -9.99
C ALA A 159 -0.84 15.86 -10.77
N SER A 160 -1.52 16.58 -11.66
CA SER A 160 -0.94 17.72 -12.38
C SER A 160 -0.45 18.80 -11.41
N ILE A 161 -1.25 19.16 -10.40
CA ILE A 161 -0.86 20.15 -9.39
C ILE A 161 0.38 19.68 -8.61
N ALA A 162 0.44 18.41 -8.27
CA ALA A 162 1.60 17.84 -7.57
C ALA A 162 2.87 17.96 -8.43
N ARG A 163 2.82 17.57 -9.70
CA ARG A 163 3.95 17.64 -10.64
C ARG A 163 4.43 19.06 -10.90
N ASP A 164 3.52 19.99 -11.09
CA ASP A 164 3.85 21.41 -11.31
C ASP A 164 4.63 22.01 -10.12
N ASN A 165 4.67 21.28 -8.98
CA ASN A 165 5.33 21.69 -7.75
C ASN A 165 6.38 20.68 -7.24
N ASP A 166 6.91 19.80 -8.10
CA ASP A 166 7.93 18.79 -7.77
C ASP A 166 7.53 17.83 -6.63
N LEU A 167 6.24 17.50 -6.50
CA LEU A 167 5.74 16.51 -5.58
C LEU A 167 5.58 15.16 -6.30
N TYR A 168 5.88 14.09 -5.59
CA TYR A 168 5.45 12.74 -5.98
C TYR A 168 3.96 12.53 -5.75
N VAL A 169 3.39 11.55 -6.45
CA VAL A 169 1.99 11.13 -6.30
C VAL A 169 1.93 9.63 -6.03
N HIS A 170 1.38 9.27 -4.88
CA HIS A 170 1.09 7.89 -4.50
C HIS A 170 -0.41 7.64 -4.46
N VAL A 171 -0.85 6.48 -4.97
CA VAL A 171 -2.25 6.04 -4.89
C VAL A 171 -2.37 4.82 -3.98
N ASP A 172 -3.09 4.97 -2.88
CA ASP A 172 -3.66 3.83 -2.16
C ASP A 172 -4.79 3.26 -3.02
N GLY A 173 -4.45 2.27 -3.82
CA GLY A 173 -5.34 1.56 -4.72
C GLY A 173 -5.86 0.25 -4.12
N ALA A 174 -6.03 0.16 -2.80
CA ALA A 174 -6.42 -1.09 -2.12
C ALA A 174 -7.60 -1.82 -2.78
N ARG A 175 -8.46 -1.09 -3.49
CA ARG A 175 -9.62 -1.60 -4.23
C ARG A 175 -9.69 -1.06 -5.68
N ILE A 176 -8.54 -0.80 -6.29
CA ILE A 176 -8.46 -0.16 -7.61
C ILE A 176 -9.16 -0.97 -8.71
N PHE A 177 -9.14 -2.31 -8.62
CA PHE A 177 -9.87 -3.16 -9.56
C PHE A 177 -11.39 -2.98 -9.48
N ASN A 178 -11.93 -2.74 -8.27
CA ASN A 178 -13.32 -2.41 -8.08
C ASN A 178 -13.66 -1.08 -8.76
N ALA A 179 -12.79 -0.08 -8.66
CA ALA A 179 -12.93 1.19 -9.34
C ALA A 179 -12.89 1.04 -10.86
N ALA A 180 -11.94 0.27 -11.39
CA ALA A 180 -11.81 -0.02 -12.82
C ALA A 180 -13.08 -0.65 -13.40
N VAL A 181 -13.58 -1.71 -12.74
CA VAL A 181 -14.81 -2.40 -13.14
C VAL A 181 -16.02 -1.46 -13.06
N ALA A 182 -16.16 -0.69 -11.99
CA ALA A 182 -17.29 0.22 -11.80
C ALA A 182 -17.34 1.33 -12.86
N LEU A 183 -16.18 1.79 -13.32
CA LEU A 183 -16.05 2.86 -14.31
C LEU A 183 -15.91 2.33 -15.75
N GLY A 184 -15.71 1.04 -15.94
CA GLY A 184 -15.51 0.42 -17.25
C GLY A 184 -14.21 0.88 -17.93
N VAL A 185 -13.13 1.05 -17.14
CA VAL A 185 -11.82 1.51 -17.64
C VAL A 185 -10.74 0.49 -17.32
N GLU A 186 -9.62 0.54 -18.07
CA GLU A 186 -8.45 -0.26 -17.77
C GLU A 186 -7.68 0.29 -16.55
N VAL A 187 -7.04 -0.57 -15.77
CA VAL A 187 -6.29 -0.15 -14.58
C VAL A 187 -5.12 0.77 -14.91
N THR A 188 -4.53 0.66 -16.08
CA THR A 188 -3.46 1.54 -16.59
C THR A 188 -3.89 3.01 -16.70
N GLU A 189 -5.21 3.28 -16.81
CA GLU A 189 -5.69 4.66 -16.85
C GLU A 189 -5.45 5.41 -15.53
N PHE A 190 -5.39 4.69 -14.40
CA PHE A 190 -5.15 5.27 -13.09
C PHE A 190 -3.67 5.54 -12.82
N THR A 191 -2.75 4.86 -13.52
CA THR A 191 -1.31 4.92 -13.25
C THR A 191 -0.56 5.89 -14.14
N ARG A 192 -1.15 6.35 -15.25
CA ARG A 192 -0.50 7.25 -16.23
C ARG A 192 0.14 8.50 -15.65
N HIS A 193 -0.31 8.93 -14.50
CA HIS A 193 0.03 10.22 -13.92
C HIS A 193 0.46 10.12 -12.45
N VAL A 194 0.81 8.94 -11.97
CA VAL A 194 1.24 8.72 -10.59
C VAL A 194 2.60 8.04 -10.57
N ASP A 195 3.35 8.25 -9.50
CA ASP A 195 4.71 7.73 -9.36
C ASP A 195 4.69 6.33 -8.73
N SER A 196 3.70 6.05 -7.88
CA SER A 196 3.51 4.73 -7.27
C SER A 196 2.06 4.44 -6.96
N LEU A 197 1.72 3.14 -6.95
CA LEU A 197 0.40 2.64 -6.60
C LEU A 197 0.54 1.36 -5.77
N MET A 198 -0.20 1.25 -4.68
CA MET A 198 -0.37 0.02 -3.92
C MET A 198 -1.75 -0.56 -4.16
N PHE A 199 -1.87 -1.89 -4.32
CA PHE A 199 -3.18 -2.55 -4.32
C PHE A 199 -3.19 -3.83 -3.48
N CYS A 200 -4.37 -4.17 -2.93
CA CYS A 200 -4.53 -5.37 -2.12
C CYS A 200 -5.06 -6.54 -2.95
N VAL A 201 -4.41 -7.71 -2.83
CA VAL A 201 -4.96 -8.97 -3.33
C VAL A 201 -5.82 -9.68 -2.29
N SER A 202 -5.72 -9.30 -1.01
CA SER A 202 -6.38 -9.92 0.15
C SER A 202 -7.76 -9.35 0.50
N LYS A 203 -8.40 -8.65 -0.44
CA LYS A 203 -9.75 -8.09 -0.30
C LYS A 203 -10.67 -8.70 -1.36
N GLY A 204 -11.30 -7.91 -2.21
CA GLY A 204 -12.19 -8.39 -3.27
C GLY A 204 -11.55 -9.40 -4.23
N LEU A 205 -10.23 -9.41 -4.37
CA LEU A 205 -9.49 -10.41 -5.16
C LEU A 205 -9.32 -11.76 -4.44
N SER A 206 -9.74 -11.86 -3.19
CA SER A 206 -9.87 -13.12 -2.41
C SER A 206 -8.59 -13.89 -2.12
N ALA A 207 -7.40 -13.33 -2.32
CA ALA A 207 -6.18 -13.95 -1.81
C ALA A 207 -6.15 -13.92 -0.27
N PRO A 208 -5.50 -14.88 0.40
CA PRO A 208 -5.52 -14.96 1.86
C PRO A 208 -4.70 -13.84 2.52
N VAL A 209 -3.70 -13.30 1.83
CA VAL A 209 -2.77 -12.29 2.33
C VAL A 209 -2.14 -11.56 1.16
N GLY A 210 -1.66 -10.34 1.41
CA GLY A 210 -0.76 -9.64 0.51
C GLY A 210 -1.36 -8.44 -0.21
N SER A 211 -0.42 -7.63 -0.65
CA SER A 211 -0.62 -6.46 -1.49
C SER A 211 0.59 -6.32 -2.41
N LEU A 212 0.47 -5.55 -3.46
CA LEU A 212 1.59 -5.23 -4.33
C LEU A 212 1.76 -3.72 -4.41
N LEU A 213 3.01 -3.31 -4.48
CA LEU A 213 3.44 -1.94 -4.63
C LEU A 213 4.09 -1.81 -6.00
N CYS A 214 3.56 -0.96 -6.87
CA CYS A 214 4.02 -0.76 -8.23
C CYS A 214 4.60 0.65 -8.40
N GLY A 215 5.64 0.78 -9.22
CA GLY A 215 6.29 2.03 -9.54
C GLY A 215 7.34 1.87 -10.63
N ASP A 216 8.23 2.87 -10.77
CA ASP A 216 9.43 2.71 -11.58
C ASP A 216 10.44 1.77 -10.91
N SER A 217 11.44 1.33 -11.66
CA SER A 217 12.44 0.37 -11.17
C SER A 217 13.25 0.93 -9.99
N ALA A 218 13.60 2.20 -10.00
CA ALA A 218 14.37 2.83 -8.92
C ALA A 218 13.56 2.94 -7.63
N PHE A 219 12.27 3.26 -7.73
CA PHE A 219 11.34 3.28 -6.60
C PHE A 219 11.19 1.90 -5.98
N VAL A 220 11.00 0.86 -6.80
CA VAL A 220 10.81 -0.52 -6.31
C VAL A 220 12.10 -1.08 -5.70
N GLU A 221 13.26 -0.77 -6.26
CA GLU A 221 14.56 -1.14 -5.68
C GLU A 221 14.76 -0.53 -4.30
N GLU A 222 14.47 0.76 -4.13
CA GLU A 222 14.56 1.43 -2.81
C GLU A 222 13.50 0.88 -1.83
N ALA A 223 12.29 0.60 -2.30
CA ALA A 223 11.25 -0.03 -1.49
C ALA A 223 11.67 -1.41 -0.99
N TYR A 224 12.27 -2.22 -1.85
CA TYR A 224 12.83 -3.53 -1.50
C TYR A 224 13.92 -3.39 -0.42
N ARG A 225 14.86 -2.46 -0.61
CA ARG A 225 15.93 -2.18 0.36
C ARG A 225 15.38 -1.82 1.75
N LEU A 226 14.33 -0.98 1.80
CA LEU A 226 13.66 -0.63 3.06
C LEU A 226 13.00 -1.84 3.73
N VAL A 227 12.41 -2.74 2.96
CA VAL A 227 11.85 -4.00 3.48
C VAL A 227 12.95 -4.93 4.00
N ASP A 228 14.08 -5.03 3.30
CA ASP A 228 15.21 -5.88 3.71
C ASP A 228 15.92 -5.36 4.97
N GLU A 229 15.92 -4.06 5.24
CA GLU A 229 16.42 -3.50 6.50
C GLU A 229 15.68 -4.06 7.73
N LEU A 230 14.36 -4.33 7.61
CA LEU A 230 13.62 -5.04 8.65
C LEU A 230 14.15 -6.47 8.86
N GLY A 231 14.55 -7.13 7.78
CA GLY A 231 15.23 -8.43 7.83
C GLY A 231 16.57 -8.36 8.55
N ALA A 232 17.36 -7.31 8.32
CA ALA A 232 18.61 -7.10 9.03
C ALA A 232 18.41 -6.90 10.53
N ILE A 233 17.40 -6.13 10.95
CA ILE A 233 17.04 -5.96 12.36
C ILE A 233 16.60 -7.29 12.98
N ALA A 234 15.84 -8.11 12.26
CA ALA A 234 15.42 -9.42 12.73
C ALA A 234 16.62 -10.35 12.94
N ARG A 235 17.54 -10.39 12.00
CA ARG A 235 18.81 -11.15 12.10
C ARG A 235 19.65 -10.70 13.30
N ASP A 236 19.80 -9.40 13.52
CA ASP A 236 20.52 -8.86 14.68
C ASP A 236 19.90 -9.29 16.01
N LYS A 237 18.57 -9.45 16.03
CA LYS A 237 17.81 -9.94 17.19
C LYS A 237 17.74 -11.48 17.27
N GLY A 238 18.34 -12.19 16.35
CA GLY A 238 18.35 -13.66 16.30
C GLY A 238 16.96 -14.26 16.02
N CYS A 239 16.12 -13.56 15.25
CA CYS A 239 14.78 -14.01 14.86
C CYS A 239 14.54 -13.78 13.36
N THR A 240 13.45 -14.37 12.85
CA THR A 240 13.00 -14.11 11.48
C THR A 240 12.27 -12.77 11.39
N THR A 241 12.16 -12.20 10.17
CA THR A 241 11.35 -10.98 9.94
C THR A 241 9.89 -11.19 10.36
N SER A 242 9.34 -12.38 10.16
CA SER A 242 7.99 -12.75 10.59
C SER A 242 7.87 -12.72 12.12
N GLN A 243 8.83 -13.31 12.83
CA GLN A 243 8.87 -13.30 14.30
C GLN A 243 9.05 -11.87 14.84
N LEU A 244 9.89 -11.05 14.21
CA LEU A 244 10.04 -9.64 14.57
C LEU A 244 8.71 -8.88 14.44
N ALA A 245 8.02 -9.05 13.32
CA ALA A 245 6.74 -8.41 13.06
C ALA A 245 5.65 -8.87 14.05
N LEU A 246 5.58 -10.17 14.35
CA LEU A 246 4.66 -10.74 15.32
C LEU A 246 4.95 -10.24 16.74
N ALA A 247 6.23 -10.26 17.14
CA ALA A 247 6.65 -9.76 18.45
C ALA A 247 6.34 -8.27 18.59
N TRP A 248 6.56 -7.47 17.55
CA TRP A 248 6.20 -6.05 17.57
C TRP A 248 4.69 -5.85 17.73
N CYS A 249 3.87 -6.58 16.95
CA CYS A 249 2.41 -6.52 17.07
C CYS A 249 1.95 -6.88 18.49
N LEU A 250 2.46 -7.98 19.06
CA LEU A 250 2.08 -8.45 20.40
C LEU A 250 2.50 -7.51 21.51
N ASN A 251 3.54 -6.71 21.30
CA ASN A 251 3.99 -5.72 22.27
C ASN A 251 3.23 -4.38 22.19
N GLN A 252 2.29 -4.22 21.24
CA GLN A 252 1.49 -3.00 21.17
C GLN A 252 0.40 -2.99 22.25
N PRO A 253 0.17 -1.86 22.93
CA PRO A 253 -0.91 -1.73 23.92
C PRO A 253 -2.28 -2.08 23.28
N GLY A 254 -3.01 -2.99 23.93
CA GLY A 254 -4.34 -3.40 23.47
C GLY A 254 -4.38 -4.53 22.46
N VAL A 255 -3.24 -5.03 22.01
CA VAL A 255 -3.18 -6.25 21.17
C VAL A 255 -3.10 -7.47 22.09
N THR A 256 -4.10 -8.33 22.04
CA THR A 256 -4.17 -9.56 22.85
C THR A 256 -3.72 -10.81 22.09
N SER A 257 -3.83 -10.80 20.75
CA SER A 257 -3.36 -11.88 19.88
C SER A 257 -3.17 -11.38 18.45
N THR A 258 -2.31 -12.05 17.70
CA THR A 258 -2.13 -11.84 16.26
C THR A 258 -2.58 -13.09 15.51
N ILE A 259 -3.20 -12.89 14.34
CA ILE A 259 -3.56 -13.99 13.45
C ILE A 259 -2.37 -14.25 12.56
N ILE A 260 -1.82 -15.47 12.61
CA ILE A 260 -0.70 -15.90 11.78
C ILE A 260 -1.20 -16.87 10.70
N GLY A 261 -0.60 -16.79 9.51
CA GLY A 261 -0.91 -17.66 8.37
C GLY A 261 0.26 -18.57 8.00
N PRO A 262 0.67 -19.53 8.86
CA PRO A 262 1.79 -20.40 8.54
C PRO A 262 1.43 -21.31 7.36
N ARG A 263 2.39 -21.50 6.45
CA ARG A 263 2.23 -22.35 5.26
C ARG A 263 2.43 -23.84 5.57
N ASN A 264 3.16 -24.15 6.63
CA ASN A 264 3.46 -25.51 7.07
C ASN A 264 3.58 -25.59 8.60
N ARG A 265 3.74 -26.84 9.12
CA ARG A 265 3.83 -27.09 10.55
C ARG A 265 5.08 -26.49 11.20
N GLU A 266 6.18 -26.44 10.49
CA GLU A 266 7.45 -25.89 11.00
C GLU A 266 7.31 -24.38 11.22
N GLN A 267 6.76 -23.65 10.25
CA GLN A 267 6.46 -22.22 10.40
C GLN A 267 5.46 -21.92 11.52
N LEU A 268 4.49 -22.82 11.76
CA LEU A 268 3.58 -22.69 12.89
C LEU A 268 4.34 -22.79 14.21
N ILE A 269 5.22 -23.79 14.35
CA ILE A 269 6.02 -24.01 15.55
C ILE A 269 7.02 -22.87 15.76
N ASP A 270 7.62 -22.38 14.68
CA ASP A 270 8.63 -21.30 14.72
C ASP A 270 8.04 -19.92 15.11
N ASN A 271 6.76 -19.71 14.82
CA ASN A 271 6.05 -18.46 15.12
C ASN A 271 5.14 -18.53 16.37
N THR A 272 5.17 -19.62 17.13
CA THR A 272 4.42 -19.78 18.39
C THR A 272 5.33 -19.88 19.59
#